data_1c6f8d8160982ba9259e2e4782286a2e
#
_entry.id   1c6f8d8160982ba9259e2e4782286a2e
#
_cell.length_a   1.000
_cell.length_b   1.000
_cell.length_c   1.000
_cell.angle_alpha   90.00
_cell.angle_beta   90.00
_cell.angle_gamma   90.00
#
_symmetry.space_group_name_H-M   'P 1'
#
loop_
_entity.id
_entity.type
_entity.pdbx_description
1 polymer ?
#
loop_
_entity_poly.entity_id
_entity_poly.type
_entity_poly.pdbx_seq_one_letter_code
_entity_poly.pdbx_strand_id
1 'polypeptide(L)'
;HQFPPLIYQVASAGIEPSSISFPFRKLFHGRKDFYFRMAEVRSVFTDQKILQTSIGKISYDYLVFAAGTTTNFFGNKNVEEHAIPMKNVSEAMGLRNALLENFERALTCSSETERQELLNVVIVGGGATGVEVAGALSEMKNHVLPKDYPDMPSSLMNIYLIEAGP
;
A
#
# COMPACT_ATOMS: atom_id res chain seq x y z
N HIS A 1 -9.28 -6.64 -8.32
CA HIS A 1 -7.98 -7.30 -8.22
C HIS A 1 -6.85 -6.28 -8.33
N GLN A 2 -5.86 -6.41 -7.48
CA GLN A 2 -4.66 -5.57 -7.44
C GLN A 2 -3.44 -6.46 -7.69
N PHE A 3 -2.39 -5.89 -8.25
CA PHE A 3 -1.09 -6.57 -8.40
C PHE A 3 -0.12 -6.05 -7.30
N PRO A 4 -0.06 -6.71 -6.14
CA PRO A 4 0.67 -6.21 -4.97
C PRO A 4 2.16 -5.92 -5.21
N PRO A 5 2.89 -6.68 -6.05
CA PRO A 5 4.32 -6.42 -6.27
C PRO A 5 4.66 -5.04 -6.84
N LEU A 6 3.70 -4.31 -7.41
CA LEU A 6 3.91 -2.95 -7.94
C LEU A 6 3.30 -1.84 -7.09
N ILE A 7 2.82 -2.16 -5.89
CA ILE A 7 2.10 -1.21 -5.05
C ILE A 7 2.99 -0.05 -4.57
N TYR A 8 4.28 -0.32 -4.35
CA TYR A 8 5.26 0.68 -3.95
C TYR A 8 5.50 1.74 -5.03
N GLN A 9 5.36 1.38 -6.31
CA GLN A 9 5.47 2.34 -7.41
C GLN A 9 4.25 3.28 -7.48
N VAL A 10 3.08 2.84 -7.02
CA VAL A 10 1.92 3.73 -6.83
C VAL A 10 2.19 4.70 -5.68
N ALA A 11 2.74 4.20 -4.58
CA ALA A 11 3.06 5.01 -3.39
C ALA A 11 4.11 6.10 -3.68
N SER A 12 5.06 5.84 -4.57
CA SER A 12 6.09 6.80 -5.01
C SER A 12 5.69 7.63 -6.24
N ALA A 13 4.42 7.63 -6.65
CA ALA A 13 3.91 8.28 -7.86
C ALA A 13 4.57 7.82 -9.18
N GLY A 14 5.27 6.68 -9.18
CA GLY A 14 5.95 6.14 -10.36
C GLY A 14 4.99 5.57 -11.40
N ILE A 15 3.83 5.05 -10.97
CA ILE A 15 2.79 4.54 -11.87
C ILE A 15 1.38 4.88 -11.35
N GLU A 16 0.43 4.91 -12.27
CA GLU A 16 -0.97 5.14 -11.94
C GLU A 16 -1.63 3.91 -11.30
N PRO A 17 -2.54 4.11 -10.31
CA PRO A 17 -3.23 2.99 -9.64
C PRO A 17 -3.97 2.06 -10.60
N SER A 18 -4.50 2.60 -11.70
CA SER A 18 -5.20 1.83 -12.74
C SER A 18 -4.29 0.85 -13.48
N SER A 19 -2.99 1.08 -13.49
CA SER A 19 -2.00 0.20 -14.14
C SER A 19 -1.84 -1.14 -13.41
N ILE A 20 -2.16 -1.19 -12.12
CA ILE A 20 -2.04 -2.40 -11.29
C ILE A 20 -3.36 -2.94 -10.76
N SER A 21 -4.49 -2.32 -11.16
CA SER A 21 -5.82 -2.69 -10.67
C SER A 21 -6.74 -3.10 -11.81
N PHE A 22 -7.25 -4.34 -11.75
CA PHE A 22 -8.14 -4.88 -12.77
C PHE A 22 -9.46 -5.35 -12.15
N PRO A 23 -10.63 -4.92 -12.66
CA PRO A 23 -11.91 -5.46 -12.25
C PRO A 23 -12.05 -6.95 -12.64
N PHE A 24 -12.36 -7.82 -11.70
CA PHE A 24 -12.58 -9.25 -11.97
C PHE A 24 -13.66 -9.49 -13.02
N ARG A 25 -14.73 -8.71 -13.00
CA ARG A 25 -15.82 -8.85 -13.99
C ARG A 25 -15.35 -8.55 -15.41
N LYS A 26 -14.39 -7.65 -15.59
CA LYS A 26 -13.79 -7.37 -16.89
C LYS A 26 -12.82 -8.48 -17.32
N LEU A 27 -12.01 -8.96 -16.37
CA LEU A 27 -11.03 -10.02 -16.62
C LEU A 27 -11.68 -11.34 -17.06
N PHE A 28 -12.83 -11.67 -16.47
CA PHE A 28 -13.56 -12.91 -16.76
C PHE A 28 -14.81 -12.70 -17.60
N HIS A 29 -14.88 -11.58 -18.33
CA HIS A 29 -16.01 -11.29 -19.20
C HIS A 29 -16.17 -12.39 -20.26
N GLY A 30 -17.42 -12.84 -20.46
CA GLY A 30 -17.76 -13.87 -21.45
C GLY A 30 -17.55 -15.32 -20.96
N ARG A 31 -16.96 -15.56 -19.79
CA ARG A 31 -16.89 -16.90 -19.19
C ARG A 31 -18.23 -17.29 -18.58
N LYS A 32 -18.79 -18.40 -19.01
CA LYS A 32 -20.08 -18.92 -18.53
C LYS A 32 -19.96 -19.71 -17.23
N ASP A 33 -18.76 -20.20 -16.93
CA ASP A 33 -18.38 -21.06 -15.80
C ASP A 33 -17.79 -20.28 -14.62
N PHE A 34 -17.84 -18.95 -14.66
CA PHE A 34 -17.25 -18.08 -13.65
C PHE A 34 -18.30 -17.16 -13.01
N TYR A 35 -18.39 -17.22 -11.69
CA TYR A 35 -19.30 -16.40 -10.89
C TYR A 35 -18.54 -15.55 -9.89
N PHE A 36 -18.51 -14.24 -10.09
CA PHE A 36 -17.96 -13.29 -9.12
C PHE A 36 -19.05 -12.79 -8.18
N ARG A 37 -18.85 -12.97 -6.89
CA ARG A 37 -19.73 -12.48 -5.82
C ARG A 37 -18.92 -11.74 -4.77
N MET A 38 -19.42 -10.60 -4.33
CA MET A 38 -18.94 -9.90 -3.14
C MET A 38 -19.75 -10.37 -1.95
N ALA A 39 -19.10 -11.00 -0.99
CA ALA A 39 -19.75 -11.48 0.21
C ALA A 39 -18.72 -11.61 1.34
N GLU A 40 -19.18 -11.43 2.57
CA GLU A 40 -18.42 -11.79 3.75
C GLU A 40 -18.50 -13.30 3.98
N VAL A 41 -17.37 -13.95 4.11
CA VAL A 41 -17.32 -15.37 4.52
C VAL A 41 -17.27 -15.41 6.04
N ARG A 42 -18.32 -15.97 6.67
CA ARG A 42 -18.47 -16.02 8.13
C ARG A 42 -17.94 -17.31 8.74
N SER A 43 -18.14 -18.43 8.05
CA SER A 43 -17.70 -19.73 8.53
C SER A 43 -17.45 -20.69 7.37
N VAL A 44 -16.53 -21.64 7.59
CA VAL A 44 -16.22 -22.73 6.68
C VAL A 44 -16.55 -24.05 7.38
N PHE A 45 -17.49 -24.79 6.84
CA PHE A 45 -17.85 -26.13 7.33
C PHE A 45 -17.19 -27.17 6.43
N THR A 46 -16.00 -27.59 6.81
CA THR A 46 -15.14 -28.47 5.98
C THR A 46 -15.76 -29.82 5.71
N ASP A 47 -16.38 -30.43 6.72
CA ASP A 47 -16.99 -31.75 6.62
C ASP A 47 -18.21 -31.78 5.67
N GLN A 48 -18.93 -30.66 5.62
CA GLN A 48 -20.10 -30.49 4.76
C GLN A 48 -19.76 -29.83 3.42
N LYS A 49 -18.53 -29.35 3.26
CA LYS A 49 -18.07 -28.55 2.10
C LYS A 49 -18.98 -27.36 1.83
N ILE A 50 -19.28 -26.60 2.88
CA ILE A 50 -20.17 -25.44 2.82
C ILE A 50 -19.46 -24.20 3.36
N LEU A 51 -19.57 -23.09 2.62
CA LEU A 51 -19.27 -21.75 3.11
C LEU A 51 -20.56 -21.09 3.59
N GLN A 52 -20.55 -20.58 4.82
CA GLN A 52 -21.58 -19.66 5.30
C GLN A 52 -21.14 -18.23 4.98
N THR A 53 -21.94 -17.54 4.17
CA THR A 53 -21.62 -16.17 3.73
C THR A 53 -22.76 -15.20 4.05
N SER A 54 -22.51 -13.89 3.87
CA SER A 54 -23.54 -12.85 4.01
C SER A 54 -24.65 -12.94 2.96
N ILE A 55 -24.43 -13.67 1.86
CA ILE A 55 -25.43 -13.87 0.77
C ILE A 55 -26.00 -15.29 0.76
N GLY A 56 -25.79 -16.06 1.82
CA GLY A 56 -26.31 -17.43 1.96
C GLY A 56 -25.22 -18.49 2.01
N LYS A 57 -25.62 -19.75 1.91
CA LYS A 57 -24.72 -20.90 1.89
C LYS A 57 -24.26 -21.20 0.47
N ILE A 58 -22.98 -21.51 0.31
CA ILE A 58 -22.36 -21.91 -0.94
C ILE A 58 -21.69 -23.27 -0.73
N SER A 59 -22.08 -24.27 -1.48
CA SER A 59 -21.40 -25.58 -1.50
C SER A 59 -20.21 -25.55 -2.45
N TYR A 60 -19.20 -26.36 -2.17
CA TYR A 60 -17.99 -26.47 -2.99
C TYR A 60 -17.47 -27.91 -3.03
N ASP A 61 -16.80 -28.28 -4.09
CA ASP A 61 -16.01 -29.50 -4.17
C ASP A 61 -14.59 -29.29 -3.71
N TYR A 62 -14.00 -28.17 -4.12
CA TYR A 62 -12.68 -27.70 -3.75
C TYR A 62 -12.76 -26.24 -3.30
N LEU A 63 -12.06 -25.92 -2.22
CA LEU A 63 -11.95 -24.56 -1.69
C LEU A 63 -10.51 -24.08 -1.75
N VAL A 64 -10.30 -22.95 -2.42
CA VAL A 64 -9.02 -22.22 -2.36
C VAL A 64 -9.19 -21.02 -1.45
N PHE A 65 -8.44 -20.99 -0.35
CA PHE A 65 -8.46 -19.90 0.61
C PHE A 65 -7.35 -18.88 0.25
N ALA A 66 -7.75 -17.77 -0.36
CA ALA A 66 -6.85 -16.72 -0.83
C ALA A 66 -7.30 -15.34 -0.32
N ALA A 67 -7.54 -15.23 1.00
CA ALA A 67 -8.09 -14.05 1.65
C ALA A 67 -7.08 -12.89 1.80
N GLY A 68 -5.80 -13.11 1.49
CA GLY A 68 -4.75 -12.13 1.69
C GLY A 68 -4.35 -11.99 3.16
N THR A 69 -3.68 -10.88 3.46
CA THR A 69 -3.17 -10.55 4.80
C THR A 69 -3.48 -9.11 5.16
N THR A 70 -3.51 -8.82 6.43
CA THR A 70 -3.56 -7.44 6.97
C THR A 70 -2.19 -7.03 7.48
N THR A 71 -2.00 -5.74 7.71
CA THR A 71 -0.81 -5.22 8.39
C THR A 71 -0.79 -5.70 9.83
N ASN A 72 0.36 -6.18 10.29
CA ASN A 72 0.58 -6.53 11.68
C ASN A 72 1.58 -5.54 12.29
N PHE A 73 1.16 -4.84 13.32
CA PHE A 73 1.98 -3.87 14.05
C PHE A 73 2.66 -4.47 15.28
N PHE A 74 2.57 -5.79 15.47
CA PHE A 74 3.19 -6.55 16.58
C PHE A 74 2.88 -5.97 17.97
N GLY A 75 1.70 -5.37 18.13
CA GLY A 75 1.25 -4.74 19.37
C GLY A 75 1.85 -3.36 19.64
N ASN A 76 2.62 -2.79 18.72
CA ASN A 76 3.14 -1.43 18.85
C ASN A 76 2.06 -0.42 18.44
N LYS A 77 1.32 0.08 19.44
CA LYS A 77 0.23 1.03 19.24
C LYS A 77 0.68 2.36 18.64
N ASN A 78 1.85 2.85 19.01
CA ASN A 78 2.38 4.10 18.45
C ASN A 78 2.60 3.98 16.94
N VAL A 79 3.14 2.86 16.47
CA VAL A 79 3.29 2.62 15.03
C VAL A 79 1.92 2.46 14.37
N GLU A 80 0.99 1.75 14.99
CA GLU A 80 -0.37 1.56 14.47
C GLU A 80 -1.13 2.88 14.30
N GLU A 81 -0.97 3.82 15.25
CA GLU A 81 -1.66 5.12 15.25
C GLU A 81 -1.06 6.13 14.27
N HIS A 82 0.24 6.04 13.97
CA HIS A 82 0.96 7.08 13.20
C HIS A 82 1.47 6.61 11.85
N ALA A 83 1.61 5.30 11.62
CA ALA A 83 2.11 4.80 10.35
C ALA A 83 1.01 4.67 9.30
N ILE A 84 1.37 4.91 8.05
CA ILE A 84 0.53 4.62 6.89
C ILE A 84 0.88 3.19 6.45
N PRO A 85 -0.05 2.23 6.58
CA PRO A 85 0.20 0.86 6.12
C PRO A 85 0.27 0.79 4.59
N MET A 86 0.87 -0.29 4.05
CA MET A 86 1.07 -0.45 2.61
C MET A 86 0.77 -1.88 2.14
N LYS A 87 -0.50 -2.27 2.20
CA LYS A 87 -1.01 -3.59 1.76
C LYS A 87 -1.94 -3.53 0.56
N ASN A 88 -2.50 -2.37 0.26
CA ASN A 88 -3.46 -2.19 -0.82
C ASN A 88 -3.27 -0.85 -1.53
N VAL A 89 -3.90 -0.69 -2.71
CA VAL A 89 -3.76 0.52 -3.54
C VAL A 89 -4.28 1.77 -2.83
N SER A 90 -5.32 1.65 -2.00
CA SER A 90 -5.86 2.81 -1.26
C SER A 90 -4.84 3.35 -0.25
N GLU A 91 -4.15 2.45 0.46
CA GLU A 91 -3.08 2.82 1.39
C GLU A 91 -1.87 3.41 0.67
N ALA A 92 -1.48 2.83 -0.47
CA ALA A 92 -0.41 3.38 -1.32
C ALA A 92 -0.74 4.79 -1.83
N MET A 93 -1.98 5.03 -2.22
CA MET A 93 -2.46 6.38 -2.58
C MET A 93 -2.46 7.33 -1.39
N GLY A 94 -2.81 6.84 -0.20
CA GLY A 94 -2.71 7.61 1.04
C GLY A 94 -1.28 8.05 1.32
N LEU A 95 -0.31 7.15 1.19
CA LEU A 95 1.11 7.47 1.34
C LEU A 95 1.56 8.48 0.28
N ARG A 96 1.21 8.27 -0.99
CA ARG A 96 1.53 9.21 -2.08
C ARG A 96 1.01 10.61 -1.77
N ASN A 97 -0.24 10.71 -1.38
CA ASN A 97 -0.86 12.01 -1.10
C ASN A 97 -0.21 12.70 0.11
N ALA A 98 0.11 11.95 1.17
CA ALA A 98 0.81 12.49 2.34
C ALA A 98 2.21 13.01 1.98
N LEU A 99 2.95 12.30 1.13
CA LEU A 99 4.26 12.75 0.65
C LEU A 99 4.16 14.05 -0.16
N LEU A 100 3.25 14.10 -1.13
CA LEU A 100 3.04 15.29 -1.96
C LEU A 100 2.59 16.49 -1.12
N GLU A 101 1.65 16.29 -0.19
CA GLU A 101 1.22 17.34 0.75
C GLU A 101 2.38 17.86 1.61
N ASN A 102 3.23 16.97 2.10
CA ASN A 102 4.41 17.36 2.87
C ASN A 102 5.41 18.17 2.02
N PHE A 103 5.60 17.82 0.75
CA PHE A 103 6.46 18.61 -0.15
C PHE A 103 5.90 20.03 -0.36
N GLU A 104 4.60 20.17 -0.64
CA GLU A 104 3.96 21.48 -0.78
C GLU A 104 4.07 22.31 0.50
N ARG A 105 3.85 21.71 1.65
CA ARG A 105 4.02 22.39 2.95
C ARG A 105 5.47 22.78 3.22
N ALA A 106 6.43 21.94 2.87
CA ALA A 106 7.85 22.20 3.05
C ALA A 106 8.34 23.41 2.23
N LEU A 107 7.74 23.68 1.07
CA LEU A 107 8.02 24.87 0.27
C LEU A 107 7.60 26.17 0.95
N THR A 108 6.51 26.12 1.71
CA THR A 108 5.86 27.32 2.26
C THR A 108 6.14 27.55 3.74
N CYS A 109 6.66 26.55 4.46
CA CYS A 109 6.97 26.71 5.88
C CYS A 109 8.20 27.60 6.11
N SER A 110 8.13 28.46 7.11
CA SER A 110 9.20 29.41 7.47
C SER A 110 10.22 28.82 8.45
N SER A 111 9.90 27.70 9.11
CA SER A 111 10.78 27.03 10.07
C SER A 111 11.60 25.94 9.38
N GLU A 112 12.92 26.01 9.49
CA GLU A 112 13.82 24.96 8.98
C GLU A 112 13.59 23.61 9.70
N THR A 113 13.29 23.65 10.99
CA THR A 113 13.00 22.44 11.78
C THR A 113 11.71 21.78 11.28
N GLU A 114 10.63 22.55 11.11
CA GLU A 114 9.37 22.04 10.57
C GLU A 114 9.55 21.49 9.15
N ARG A 115 10.29 22.20 8.31
CA ARG A 115 10.62 21.74 6.96
C ARG A 115 11.32 20.38 6.97
N GLN A 116 12.30 20.22 7.85
CA GLN A 116 13.03 18.98 7.98
C GLN A 116 12.14 17.82 8.48
N GLU A 117 11.23 18.10 9.42
CA GLU A 117 10.25 17.12 9.91
C GLU A 117 9.33 16.63 8.79
N LEU A 118 8.84 17.55 7.93
CA LEU A 118 7.98 17.21 6.79
C LEU A 118 8.69 16.35 5.73
N LEU A 119 10.01 16.47 5.61
CA LEU A 119 10.83 15.80 4.61
C LEU A 119 11.54 14.53 5.14
N ASN A 120 11.34 14.19 6.41
CA ASN A 120 11.82 12.93 6.97
C ASN A 120 10.80 11.82 6.75
N VAL A 121 11.19 10.78 6.05
CA VAL A 121 10.37 9.59 5.83
C VAL A 121 10.97 8.42 6.59
N VAL A 122 10.18 7.84 7.49
CA VAL A 122 10.57 6.67 8.29
C VAL A 122 9.81 5.44 7.80
N ILE A 123 10.53 4.42 7.37
CA ILE A 123 9.99 3.14 6.93
C ILE A 123 10.24 2.14 8.06
N VAL A 124 9.18 1.56 8.60
CA VAL A 124 9.24 0.56 9.68
C VAL A 124 9.06 -0.83 9.09
N GLY A 125 10.10 -1.62 9.13
CA GLY A 125 10.20 -2.97 8.60
C GLY A 125 11.15 -3.09 7.41
N GLY A 126 12.24 -3.85 7.58
CA GLY A 126 13.28 -4.11 6.56
C GLY A 126 12.99 -5.31 5.65
N GLY A 127 11.74 -5.80 5.62
CA GLY A 127 11.33 -6.84 4.68
C GLY A 127 11.26 -6.34 3.24
N ALA A 128 10.91 -7.23 2.29
CA ALA A 128 10.88 -6.92 0.85
C ALA A 128 10.12 -5.61 0.53
N THR A 129 8.93 -5.41 1.11
CA THR A 129 8.14 -4.19 0.88
C THR A 129 8.86 -2.94 1.36
N GLY A 130 9.46 -2.95 2.55
CA GLY A 130 10.18 -1.78 3.08
C GLY A 130 11.39 -1.40 2.25
N VAL A 131 12.15 -2.38 1.79
CA VAL A 131 13.31 -2.18 0.92
C VAL A 131 12.88 -1.63 -0.45
N GLU A 132 11.81 -2.16 -1.04
CA GLU A 132 11.26 -1.69 -2.32
C GLU A 132 10.73 -0.25 -2.21
N VAL A 133 10.02 0.08 -1.12
CA VAL A 133 9.57 1.45 -0.85
C VAL A 133 10.75 2.39 -0.67
N ALA A 134 11.77 2.00 0.10
CA ALA A 134 12.97 2.82 0.29
C ALA A 134 13.68 3.12 -1.03
N GLY A 135 13.81 2.11 -1.90
CA GLY A 135 14.36 2.25 -3.25
C GLY A 135 13.54 3.21 -4.11
N ALA A 136 12.22 3.01 -4.16
CA ALA A 136 11.32 3.86 -4.96
C ALA A 136 11.31 5.33 -4.47
N LEU A 137 11.34 5.55 -3.16
CA LEU A 137 11.46 6.90 -2.58
C LEU A 137 12.82 7.52 -2.85
N SER A 138 13.90 6.73 -2.87
CA SER A 138 15.23 7.20 -3.27
C SER A 138 15.25 7.63 -4.74
N GLU A 139 14.59 6.91 -5.63
CA GLU A 139 14.43 7.30 -7.02
C GLU A 139 13.61 8.59 -7.17
N MET A 140 12.50 8.69 -6.44
CA MET A 140 11.70 9.92 -6.38
C MET A 140 12.56 11.11 -5.94
N LYS A 141 13.32 10.97 -4.84
CA LYS A 141 14.24 11.99 -4.33
C LYS A 141 15.24 12.46 -5.37
N ASN A 142 15.82 11.54 -6.12
CA ASN A 142 16.94 11.85 -7.03
C ASN A 142 16.50 12.28 -8.44
N HIS A 143 15.32 11.85 -8.89
CA HIS A 143 14.91 12.01 -10.29
C HIS A 143 13.59 12.77 -10.49
N VAL A 144 12.71 12.79 -9.48
CA VAL A 144 11.41 13.47 -9.56
C VAL A 144 11.48 14.82 -8.85
N LEU A 145 11.85 14.85 -7.57
CA LEU A 145 11.89 16.08 -6.78
C LEU A 145 12.68 17.22 -7.43
N PRO A 146 13.88 17.02 -8.02
CA PRO A 146 14.61 18.12 -8.64
C PRO A 146 13.91 18.76 -9.84
N LYS A 147 12.98 18.04 -10.46
CA LYS A 147 12.23 18.51 -11.64
C LYS A 147 10.93 19.20 -11.24
N ASP A 148 10.21 18.58 -10.33
CA ASP A 148 8.85 19.01 -9.94
C ASP A 148 8.89 20.07 -8.82
N TYR A 149 9.96 20.06 -8.01
CA TYR A 149 10.18 20.94 -6.87
C TYR A 149 11.58 21.60 -6.93
N PRO A 150 11.87 22.40 -7.97
CA PRO A 150 13.23 22.96 -8.17
C PRO A 150 13.68 23.89 -7.04
N ASP A 151 12.75 24.51 -6.33
CA ASP A 151 13.03 25.40 -5.20
C ASP A 151 13.30 24.66 -3.88
N MET A 152 13.15 23.33 -3.87
CA MET A 152 13.41 22.48 -2.71
C MET A 152 14.61 21.58 -2.96
N PRO A 153 15.74 21.79 -2.28
CA PRO A 153 16.88 20.88 -2.41
C PRO A 153 16.50 19.45 -2.03
N SER A 154 16.62 18.52 -2.95
CA SER A 154 16.27 17.10 -2.72
C SER A 154 17.11 16.47 -1.59
N SER A 155 18.30 17.03 -1.30
CA SER A 155 19.14 16.63 -0.18
C SER A 155 18.47 16.74 1.19
N LEU A 156 17.46 17.60 1.33
CA LEU A 156 16.70 17.77 2.57
C LEU A 156 15.78 16.57 2.87
N MET A 157 15.36 15.82 1.87
CA MET A 157 14.57 14.62 2.08
C MET A 157 15.45 13.48 2.63
N ASN A 158 15.14 13.01 3.83
CA ASN A 158 15.80 11.86 4.45
C ASN A 158 14.87 10.64 4.47
N ILE A 159 15.44 9.49 4.16
CA ILE A 159 14.72 8.21 4.16
C ILE A 159 15.42 7.30 5.17
N TYR A 160 14.69 6.89 6.19
CA TYR A 160 15.16 6.00 7.26
C TYR A 160 14.46 4.66 7.14
N LEU A 161 15.21 3.57 7.06
CA LEU A 161 14.67 2.20 7.13
C LEU A 161 15.05 1.62 8.49
N ILE A 162 14.05 1.26 9.28
CA ILE A 162 14.22 0.73 10.64
C ILE A 162 13.74 -0.73 10.67
N GLU A 163 14.59 -1.61 11.17
CA GLU A 163 14.29 -3.04 11.38
C GLU A 163 14.57 -3.43 12.82
N ALA A 164 13.76 -4.33 13.38
CA ALA A 164 13.88 -4.76 14.77
C ALA A 164 14.92 -5.87 14.99
N GLY A 165 15.31 -6.56 13.93
CA GLY A 165 16.26 -7.68 13.97
C GLY A 165 17.49 -7.45 13.07
N PRO A 166 18.51 -8.31 13.21
CA PRO A 166 19.66 -8.32 12.32
C PRO A 166 19.31 -8.86 10.93
#